data_ed8065851f83bdd22fee67d10b62ef65
#
_entry.id   ed8065851f83bdd22fee67d10b62ef65
#
_cell.length_a   1.000
_cell.length_b   1.000
_cell.length_c   1.000
_cell.angle_alpha   90.00
_cell.angle_beta   90.00
_cell.angle_gamma   90.00
#
_symmetry.space_group_name_H-M   'P 1'
#
loop_
_entity.id
_entity.type
_entity.pdbx_description
1 polymer ?
#
loop_
_entity_poly.entity_id
_entity_poly.type
_entity_poly.pdbx_seq_one_letter_code
_entity_poly.pdbx_strand_id
1 'polypeptide(L)'
;INFNESRWALIRSSKQIDNIIKIVQEKPGMILYTMINKQLEKYLQKKCMEININAHPILDSTIIALKEGFELKTKSDQIPGKQHILSDDYFERIEALQYAIANDDGQAMGQDKADIILFGVSRTSKTPTSIYLANKGIKVANIPFVLNQEPNLSNISKNSLVVGLFASPERLQQIRTSRLKSLREKKKTEYIDIELLKKEVIQAKKIC
;
A
#
# COMPACT_ATOMS: atom_id res chain seq x y z
N ILE A 1 -11.34 3.28 22.11
CA ILE A 1 -10.68 2.09 22.70
C ILE A 1 -9.25 2.13 22.21
N ASN A 2 -8.29 2.36 23.12
CA ASN A 2 -6.88 2.26 22.79
C ASN A 2 -6.50 0.76 22.86
N PHE A 3 -6.01 0.20 21.77
CA PHE A 3 -5.45 -1.14 21.72
C PHE A 3 -4.03 -1.09 21.12
N ASN A 4 -3.18 -1.96 21.60
CA ASN A 4 -1.85 -2.15 21.03
C ASN A 4 -1.92 -3.20 19.94
N GLU A 5 -1.40 -2.88 18.78
CA GLU A 5 -1.35 -3.78 17.63
C GLU A 5 0.09 -4.26 17.41
N SER A 6 0.25 -5.56 17.17
CA SER A 6 1.50 -6.16 16.71
C SER A 6 1.25 -6.96 15.45
N ARG A 7 2.14 -6.85 14.46
CA ARG A 7 1.99 -7.51 13.16
C ARG A 7 3.17 -8.43 12.89
N TRP A 8 2.87 -9.62 12.43
CA TRP A 8 3.86 -10.61 11.99
C TRP A 8 3.53 -11.06 10.58
N ALA A 9 4.38 -10.73 9.64
CA ALA A 9 4.22 -11.10 8.24
C ALA A 9 4.97 -12.40 7.92
N LEU A 10 4.46 -13.14 6.93
CA LEU A 10 5.16 -14.25 6.28
C LEU A 10 5.62 -15.36 7.23
N ILE A 11 4.70 -15.87 8.05
CA ILE A 11 4.98 -17.00 8.93
C ILE A 11 5.16 -18.30 8.11
N ARG A 12 6.35 -18.89 8.18
CA ARG A 12 6.76 -20.04 7.38
C ARG A 12 7.19 -21.25 8.20
N SER A 13 7.29 -21.11 9.51
CA SER A 13 7.77 -22.18 10.40
C SER A 13 7.03 -22.20 11.74
N SER A 14 6.98 -23.36 12.36
CA SER A 14 6.45 -23.54 13.73
C SER A 14 7.25 -22.72 14.75
N LYS A 15 8.56 -22.59 14.57
CA LYS A 15 9.41 -21.77 15.43
C LYS A 15 9.00 -20.30 15.48
N GLN A 16 8.57 -19.74 14.36
CA GLN A 16 8.03 -18.37 14.31
C GLN A 16 6.72 -18.28 15.09
N ILE A 17 5.85 -19.29 14.97
CA ILE A 17 4.61 -19.39 15.75
C ILE A 17 4.93 -19.45 17.25
N ASP A 18 5.88 -20.27 17.67
CA ASP A 18 6.29 -20.38 19.09
C ASP A 18 6.76 -19.05 19.66
N ASN A 19 7.49 -18.25 18.87
CA ASN A 19 7.90 -16.91 19.28
C ASN A 19 6.72 -15.96 19.45
N ILE A 20 5.74 -16.03 18.53
CA ILE A 20 4.51 -15.23 18.62
C ILE A 20 3.74 -15.62 19.88
N ILE A 21 3.58 -16.92 20.14
CA ILE A 21 2.89 -17.42 21.33
C ILE A 21 3.52 -16.90 22.62
N LYS A 22 4.86 -16.87 22.73
CA LYS A 22 5.56 -16.28 23.88
C LYS A 22 5.22 -14.81 24.08
N ILE A 23 5.23 -14.01 23.00
CA ILE A 23 4.88 -12.58 23.08
C ILE A 23 3.43 -12.39 23.50
N VAL A 24 2.52 -13.23 22.99
CA VAL A 24 1.08 -13.16 23.32
C VAL A 24 0.80 -13.65 24.74
N GLN A 25 1.62 -14.54 25.30
CA GLN A 25 1.53 -14.92 26.72
C GLN A 25 1.90 -13.76 27.64
N GLU A 26 2.92 -12.97 27.28
CA GLU A 26 3.35 -11.78 28.06
C GLU A 26 2.33 -10.61 27.94
N LYS A 27 1.70 -10.48 26.77
CA LYS A 27 0.71 -9.44 26.49
C LYS A 27 -0.53 -10.07 25.85
N PRO A 28 -1.45 -10.60 26.65
CA PRO A 28 -2.62 -11.33 26.16
C PRO A 28 -3.49 -10.47 25.25
N GLY A 29 -3.93 -11.07 24.13
CA GLY A 29 -4.79 -10.43 23.16
C GLY A 29 -5.36 -11.45 22.17
N MET A 30 -6.28 -11.01 21.32
CA MET A 30 -6.83 -11.84 20.25
C MET A 30 -5.86 -11.89 19.06
N ILE A 31 -5.70 -13.08 18.48
CA ILE A 31 -4.92 -13.25 17.25
C ILE A 31 -5.85 -13.27 16.06
N LEU A 32 -5.70 -12.33 15.14
CA LEU A 32 -6.34 -12.35 13.83
C LEU A 32 -5.32 -12.84 12.81
N TYR A 33 -5.66 -13.83 12.00
CA TYR A 33 -4.69 -14.38 11.06
C TYR A 33 -5.26 -14.70 9.68
N THR A 34 -4.36 -14.72 8.70
CA THR A 34 -4.58 -15.29 7.38
C THR A 34 -3.43 -16.26 7.09
N MET A 35 -3.72 -17.55 6.94
CA MET A 35 -2.71 -18.57 6.68
C MET A 35 -3.12 -19.48 5.53
N ILE A 36 -2.21 -19.67 4.56
CA ILE A 36 -2.42 -20.60 3.44
C ILE A 36 -2.02 -22.02 3.83
N ASN A 37 -0.94 -22.16 4.62
CA ASN A 37 -0.43 -23.45 5.04
C ASN A 37 -1.31 -24.03 6.17
N LYS A 38 -2.12 -25.03 5.82
CA LYS A 38 -3.05 -25.66 6.78
C LYS A 38 -2.37 -26.42 7.93
N GLN A 39 -1.12 -26.85 7.78
CA GLN A 39 -0.36 -27.49 8.88
C GLN A 39 0.07 -26.44 9.92
N LEU A 40 0.60 -25.30 9.46
CA LEU A 40 0.96 -24.19 10.35
C LEU A 40 -0.28 -23.56 10.99
N GLU A 41 -1.38 -23.47 10.26
CA GLU A 41 -2.65 -22.99 10.80
C GLU A 41 -3.15 -23.88 11.97
N LYS A 42 -3.20 -25.20 11.75
CA LYS A 42 -3.56 -26.15 12.82
C LYS A 42 -2.61 -26.05 14.00
N TYR A 43 -1.31 -25.87 13.75
CA TYR A 43 -0.32 -25.71 14.81
C TYR A 43 -0.57 -24.41 15.61
N LEU A 44 -0.83 -23.29 14.95
CA LEU A 44 -1.19 -22.03 15.60
C LEU A 44 -2.45 -22.19 16.46
N GLN A 45 -3.53 -22.76 15.90
CA GLN A 45 -4.79 -22.97 16.62
C GLN A 45 -4.58 -23.84 17.87
N LYS A 46 -3.83 -24.95 17.75
CA LYS A 46 -3.49 -25.82 18.88
C LYS A 46 -2.77 -25.04 19.97
N LYS A 47 -1.75 -24.27 19.60
CA LYS A 47 -0.97 -23.47 20.57
C LYS A 47 -1.81 -22.39 21.25
N CYS A 48 -2.70 -21.73 20.52
CA CYS A 48 -3.62 -20.76 21.09
C CYS A 48 -4.62 -21.40 22.08
N MET A 49 -5.12 -22.60 21.77
CA MET A 49 -5.97 -23.36 22.69
C MET A 49 -5.23 -23.74 23.99
N GLU A 50 -3.96 -24.16 23.89
CA GLU A 50 -3.13 -24.52 25.05
C GLU A 50 -2.97 -23.36 26.04
N ILE A 51 -3.01 -22.11 25.56
CA ILE A 51 -2.84 -20.90 26.38
C ILE A 51 -4.15 -20.09 26.55
N ASN A 52 -5.29 -20.66 26.14
CA ASN A 52 -6.62 -20.04 26.21
C ASN A 52 -6.70 -18.66 25.55
N ILE A 53 -6.11 -18.52 24.36
CA ILE A 53 -6.13 -17.29 23.55
C ILE A 53 -7.01 -17.52 22.30
N ASN A 54 -7.88 -16.54 22.00
CA ASN A 54 -8.70 -16.57 20.80
C ASN A 54 -7.84 -16.30 19.55
N ALA A 55 -7.86 -17.23 18.60
CA ALA A 55 -7.28 -17.09 17.28
C ALA A 55 -8.38 -17.19 16.20
N HIS A 56 -8.55 -16.16 15.38
CA HIS A 56 -9.63 -16.07 14.41
C HIS A 56 -9.10 -15.91 12.97
N PRO A 57 -9.48 -16.83 12.03
CA PRO A 57 -9.14 -16.71 10.62
C PRO A 57 -10.02 -15.64 9.96
N ILE A 58 -9.41 -14.59 9.44
CA ILE A 58 -10.16 -13.43 8.88
C ILE A 58 -10.86 -13.79 7.56
N LEU A 59 -10.23 -14.60 6.71
CA LEU A 59 -10.69 -14.84 5.34
C LEU A 59 -11.57 -16.09 5.17
N ASP A 60 -11.59 -17.02 6.11
CA ASP A 60 -12.24 -18.32 5.93
C ASP A 60 -13.74 -18.19 5.68
N SER A 61 -14.44 -17.37 6.44
CA SER A 61 -15.87 -17.12 6.24
C SER A 61 -16.18 -16.47 4.90
N THR A 62 -15.34 -15.51 4.48
CA THR A 62 -15.47 -14.83 3.19
C THR A 62 -15.22 -15.80 2.04
N ILE A 63 -14.20 -16.66 2.15
CA ILE A 63 -13.89 -17.67 1.13
C ILE A 63 -15.03 -18.70 1.01
N ILE A 64 -15.61 -19.11 2.13
CA ILE A 64 -16.77 -20.04 2.13
C ILE A 64 -17.96 -19.38 1.42
N ALA A 65 -18.32 -18.15 1.80
CA ALA A 65 -19.43 -17.44 1.18
C ALA A 65 -19.23 -17.22 -0.34
N LEU A 66 -18.00 -16.91 -0.78
CA LEU A 66 -17.69 -16.78 -2.21
C LEU A 66 -17.81 -18.14 -2.94
N LYS A 67 -17.37 -19.23 -2.33
CA LYS A 67 -17.50 -20.58 -2.91
C LYS A 67 -18.96 -20.97 -3.10
N GLU A 68 -19.78 -20.72 -2.11
CA GLU A 68 -21.21 -21.03 -2.15
C GLU A 68 -21.95 -20.12 -3.13
N GLY A 69 -21.69 -18.80 -3.10
CA GLY A 69 -22.38 -17.83 -3.95
C GLY A 69 -22.04 -17.92 -5.43
N PHE A 70 -20.83 -18.38 -5.77
CA PHE A 70 -20.39 -18.51 -7.17
C PHE A 70 -20.27 -19.95 -7.66
N GLU A 71 -20.75 -20.93 -6.90
CA GLU A 71 -20.66 -22.37 -7.22
C GLU A 71 -19.23 -22.81 -7.65
N LEU A 72 -18.21 -22.21 -7.03
CA LEU A 72 -16.83 -22.45 -7.39
C LEU A 72 -16.43 -23.87 -7.00
N LYS A 73 -16.30 -24.76 -7.99
CA LYS A 73 -15.72 -26.09 -7.80
C LYS A 73 -14.22 -25.91 -7.46
N THR A 74 -13.89 -26.01 -6.20
CA THR A 74 -12.47 -26.09 -5.81
C THR A 74 -11.95 -27.46 -6.23
N LYS A 75 -10.96 -27.48 -7.10
CA LYS A 75 -10.14 -28.69 -7.27
C LYS A 75 -9.46 -28.94 -5.93
N SER A 76 -9.88 -29.99 -5.23
CA SER A 76 -9.41 -30.37 -3.89
C SER A 76 -7.89 -30.63 -3.81
N ASP A 77 -7.22 -30.75 -4.96
CA ASP A 77 -5.81 -31.12 -5.08
C ASP A 77 -4.87 -29.92 -5.34
N GLN A 78 -5.41 -28.69 -5.38
CA GLN A 78 -4.55 -27.53 -5.39
C GLN A 78 -4.03 -27.29 -3.98
N ILE A 79 -2.81 -27.76 -3.73
CA ILE A 79 -2.08 -27.43 -2.51
C ILE A 79 -1.99 -25.88 -2.48
N PRO A 80 -2.64 -25.20 -1.52
CA PRO A 80 -2.53 -23.76 -1.40
C PRO A 80 -1.05 -23.39 -1.30
N GLY A 81 -0.58 -22.52 -2.16
CA GLY A 81 0.84 -22.13 -2.22
C GLY A 81 1.68 -22.85 -3.28
N LYS A 82 1.16 -23.89 -3.99
CA LYS A 82 1.92 -24.54 -5.07
C LYS A 82 1.81 -23.82 -6.41
N GLN A 83 0.88 -22.87 -6.56
CA GLN A 83 0.72 -22.11 -7.81
C GLN A 83 1.72 -20.96 -7.97
N HIS A 84 2.33 -20.51 -6.89
CA HIS A 84 3.45 -19.58 -6.93
C HIS A 84 4.45 -20.04 -5.87
N ILE A 85 5.54 -20.65 -6.30
CA ILE A 85 6.79 -20.53 -5.57
C ILE A 85 6.92 -19.03 -5.36
N LEU A 86 6.91 -18.58 -4.10
CA LEU A 86 7.14 -17.17 -3.78
C LEU A 86 8.57 -16.89 -4.28
N SER A 87 8.66 -16.42 -5.52
CA SER A 87 9.93 -16.05 -6.15
C SER A 87 10.46 -14.79 -5.46
N ASP A 88 11.75 -14.57 -5.55
CA ASP A 88 12.35 -13.33 -5.06
C ASP A 88 11.63 -12.12 -5.66
N ASP A 89 11.21 -12.19 -6.93
CA ASP A 89 10.37 -11.19 -7.61
C ASP A 89 9.05 -10.87 -6.88
N TYR A 90 8.45 -11.83 -6.19
CA TYR A 90 7.24 -11.58 -5.41
C TYR A 90 7.56 -10.71 -4.19
N PHE A 91 8.65 -10.98 -3.50
CA PHE A 91 9.05 -10.19 -2.32
C PHE A 91 9.50 -8.80 -2.72
N GLU A 92 10.25 -8.66 -3.82
CA GLU A 92 10.64 -7.37 -4.37
C GLU A 92 9.40 -6.52 -4.70
N ARG A 93 8.37 -7.10 -5.32
CA ARG A 93 7.11 -6.40 -5.60
C ARG A 93 6.37 -5.98 -4.34
N ILE A 94 6.31 -6.83 -3.32
CA ILE A 94 5.67 -6.48 -2.04
C ILE A 94 6.44 -5.35 -1.34
N GLU A 95 7.77 -5.42 -1.32
CA GLU A 95 8.62 -4.39 -0.77
C GLU A 95 8.43 -3.05 -1.51
N ALA A 96 8.43 -3.07 -2.84
CA ALA A 96 8.20 -1.91 -3.67
C ALA A 96 6.80 -1.30 -3.45
N LEU A 97 5.75 -2.12 -3.28
CA LEU A 97 4.40 -1.65 -2.98
C LEU A 97 4.32 -0.98 -1.60
N GLN A 98 4.90 -1.60 -0.57
CA GLN A 98 4.97 -1.01 0.77
C GLN A 98 5.74 0.31 0.74
N TYR A 99 6.85 0.37 0.00
CA TYR A 99 7.62 1.58 -0.20
C TYR A 99 6.80 2.67 -0.89
N ALA A 100 6.11 2.37 -1.98
CA ALA A 100 5.29 3.34 -2.72
C ALA A 100 4.15 3.90 -1.87
N ILE A 101 3.49 3.07 -1.07
CA ILE A 101 2.42 3.49 -0.15
C ILE A 101 2.97 4.42 0.94
N ALA A 102 4.13 4.08 1.52
CA ALA A 102 4.77 4.89 2.56
C ALA A 102 5.29 6.24 2.05
N ASN A 103 5.58 6.35 0.75
CA ASN A 103 6.17 7.55 0.13
C ASN A 103 5.22 8.26 -0.86
N ASP A 104 3.90 8.14 -0.66
CA ASP A 104 2.91 8.74 -1.59
C ASP A 104 2.74 10.25 -1.42
N ASP A 105 3.06 10.82 -0.25
CA ASP A 105 2.79 12.23 0.09
C ASP A 105 4.02 13.14 0.07
N GLY A 106 5.19 12.65 -0.29
CA GLY A 106 6.44 13.41 -0.27
C GLY A 106 6.97 13.76 1.13
N GLN A 107 6.31 13.30 2.19
CA GLN A 107 6.68 13.57 3.59
C GLN A 107 7.60 12.50 4.19
N ALA A 108 7.72 11.34 3.55
CA ALA A 108 8.50 10.25 4.08
C ALA A 108 10.01 10.48 3.90
N MET A 109 10.79 10.06 4.91
CA MET A 109 12.24 10.19 4.95
C MET A 109 13.00 9.16 4.08
N GLY A 110 12.33 8.50 3.13
CA GLY A 110 12.89 7.38 2.39
C GLY A 110 13.19 7.65 0.92
N GLN A 111 13.19 8.91 0.48
CA GLN A 111 13.36 9.27 -0.94
C GLN A 111 14.73 8.86 -1.52
N ASP A 112 15.73 8.69 -0.66
CA ASP A 112 17.09 8.23 -1.01
C ASP A 112 17.14 6.79 -1.57
N LYS A 113 16.10 5.99 -1.32
CA LYS A 113 16.00 4.59 -1.76
C LYS A 113 15.06 4.40 -2.95
N ALA A 114 14.51 5.46 -3.51
CA ALA A 114 13.62 5.39 -4.66
C ALA A 114 14.41 5.10 -5.94
N ASP A 115 13.91 4.20 -6.77
CA ASP A 115 14.37 4.03 -8.14
C ASP A 115 13.81 5.15 -9.03
N ILE A 116 12.54 5.54 -8.78
CA ILE A 116 11.84 6.59 -9.51
C ILE A 116 11.19 7.56 -8.54
N ILE A 117 11.35 8.85 -8.83
CA ILE A 117 10.61 9.94 -8.18
C ILE A 117 9.56 10.48 -9.16
N LEU A 118 8.29 10.40 -8.80
CA LEU A 118 7.22 11.04 -9.56
C LEU A 118 6.93 12.42 -8.99
N PHE A 119 7.24 13.43 -9.76
CA PHE A 119 7.04 14.84 -9.42
C PHE A 119 5.87 15.44 -10.20
N GLY A 120 5.12 16.34 -9.61
CA GLY A 120 4.07 17.07 -10.33
C GLY A 120 2.91 17.54 -9.46
N VAL A 121 2.06 18.37 -10.05
CA VAL A 121 0.89 18.95 -9.39
C VAL A 121 -0.12 17.88 -8.95
N SER A 122 -1.02 18.24 -8.05
CA SER A 122 -2.07 17.32 -7.60
C SER A 122 -3.00 16.92 -8.77
N ARG A 123 -3.36 15.63 -8.84
CA ARG A 123 -4.24 15.01 -9.86
C ARG A 123 -3.60 14.78 -11.24
N THR A 124 -2.31 14.57 -11.28
CA THR A 124 -1.58 14.13 -12.48
C THR A 124 -1.31 12.63 -12.52
N SER A 125 -2.08 11.83 -11.77
CA SER A 125 -1.98 10.36 -11.74
C SER A 125 -0.69 9.81 -11.10
N LYS A 126 0.01 10.56 -10.22
CA LYS A 126 1.21 10.08 -9.54
C LYS A 126 0.95 8.77 -8.78
N THR A 127 -0.01 8.76 -7.85
CA THR A 127 -0.35 7.59 -7.03
C THR A 127 -0.69 6.33 -7.85
N PRO A 128 -1.61 6.36 -8.83
CA PRO A 128 -1.85 5.14 -9.63
C PRO A 128 -0.63 4.72 -10.44
N THR A 129 0.20 5.65 -10.91
CA THR A 129 1.44 5.32 -11.61
C THR A 129 2.46 4.69 -10.67
N SER A 130 2.63 5.20 -9.46
CA SER A 130 3.56 4.61 -8.47
C SER A 130 3.14 3.18 -8.09
N ILE A 131 1.85 2.94 -7.87
CA ILE A 131 1.34 1.60 -7.59
C ILE A 131 1.55 0.64 -8.77
N TYR A 132 1.33 1.11 -10.01
CA TYR A 132 1.59 0.30 -11.20
C TYR A 132 3.06 -0.10 -11.32
N LEU A 133 3.99 0.84 -11.14
CA LEU A 133 5.42 0.59 -11.19
C LEU A 133 5.88 -0.31 -10.02
N ALA A 134 5.34 -0.09 -8.83
CA ALA A 134 5.64 -0.92 -7.66
C ALA A 134 5.22 -2.39 -7.85
N ASN A 135 4.12 -2.65 -8.58
CA ASN A 135 3.75 -4.00 -9.00
C ASN A 135 4.76 -4.66 -9.97
N LYS A 136 5.70 -3.89 -10.50
CA LYS A 136 6.84 -4.37 -11.30
C LYS A 136 8.14 -4.47 -10.50
N GLY A 137 8.08 -4.27 -9.18
CA GLY A 137 9.24 -4.32 -8.29
C GLY A 137 10.02 -3.01 -8.18
N ILE A 138 9.53 -1.92 -8.78
CA ILE A 138 10.22 -0.62 -8.81
C ILE A 138 9.80 0.22 -7.60
N LYS A 139 10.75 0.69 -6.80
CA LYS A 139 10.51 1.58 -5.66
C LYS A 139 10.24 3.00 -6.15
N VAL A 140 9.03 3.48 -5.93
CA VAL A 140 8.59 4.80 -6.41
C VAL A 140 8.19 5.67 -5.24
N ALA A 141 8.69 6.90 -5.20
CA ALA A 141 8.23 7.94 -4.28
C ALA A 141 7.52 9.06 -5.05
N ASN A 142 6.49 9.62 -4.44
CA ASN A 142 5.73 10.73 -5.00
C ASN A 142 6.07 12.04 -4.30
N ILE A 143 6.45 13.06 -5.07
CA ILE A 143 6.66 14.42 -4.58
C ILE A 143 5.61 15.33 -5.19
N PRO A 144 4.58 15.74 -4.42
CA PRO A 144 3.59 16.68 -4.91
C PRO A 144 4.18 18.07 -5.01
N PHE A 145 3.89 18.77 -6.11
CA PHE A 145 4.13 20.20 -6.21
C PHE A 145 2.95 20.95 -5.60
N VAL A 146 3.25 21.92 -4.75
CA VAL A 146 2.31 22.87 -4.16
C VAL A 146 2.77 24.28 -4.48
N LEU A 147 1.87 25.12 -4.98
CA LEU A 147 2.18 26.51 -5.33
C LEU A 147 2.73 27.27 -4.10
N ASN A 148 3.80 28.03 -4.28
CA ASN A 148 4.49 28.79 -3.23
C ASN A 148 5.14 27.93 -2.13
N GLN A 149 5.36 26.64 -2.35
CA GLN A 149 6.15 25.78 -1.48
C GLN A 149 7.30 25.19 -2.30
N GLU A 150 8.51 25.25 -1.76
CA GLU A 150 9.63 24.55 -2.38
C GLU A 150 9.50 23.04 -2.12
N PRO A 151 9.52 22.20 -3.15
CA PRO A 151 9.50 20.76 -2.96
C PRO A 151 10.80 20.32 -2.28
N ASN A 152 10.69 19.39 -1.33
CA ASN A 152 11.88 18.84 -0.68
C ASN A 152 12.56 17.83 -1.62
N LEU A 153 13.57 18.28 -2.33
CA LEU A 153 14.39 17.50 -3.26
C LEU A 153 15.77 17.14 -2.68
N SER A 154 16.05 17.50 -1.43
CA SER A 154 17.39 17.41 -0.84
C SER A 154 17.89 15.97 -0.62
N ASN A 155 16.97 15.01 -0.45
CA ASN A 155 17.29 13.63 -0.11
C ASN A 155 17.11 12.66 -1.28
N ILE A 156 17.08 13.15 -2.51
CA ILE A 156 16.96 12.31 -3.69
C ILE A 156 18.32 11.70 -4.02
N SER A 157 18.36 10.38 -4.21
CA SER A 157 19.58 9.70 -4.70
C SER A 157 19.94 10.17 -6.11
N LYS A 158 21.22 10.31 -6.37
CA LYS A 158 21.73 10.63 -7.72
C LYS A 158 21.39 9.55 -8.76
N ASN A 159 21.06 8.35 -8.31
CA ASN A 159 20.70 7.24 -9.17
C ASN A 159 19.19 7.15 -9.43
N SER A 160 18.38 7.96 -8.75
CA SER A 160 16.92 7.96 -8.94
C SER A 160 16.56 8.71 -10.23
N LEU A 161 15.66 8.12 -11.01
CA LEU A 161 15.08 8.79 -12.17
C LEU A 161 13.96 9.73 -11.72
N VAL A 162 14.08 11.02 -11.97
CA VAL A 162 13.02 11.99 -11.69
C VAL A 162 12.12 12.14 -12.92
N VAL A 163 10.82 11.91 -12.75
CA VAL A 163 9.81 11.97 -13.83
C VAL A 163 8.73 12.98 -13.46
N GLY A 164 8.60 14.03 -14.26
CA GLY A 164 7.54 15.02 -14.14
C GLY A 164 6.24 14.56 -14.78
N LEU A 165 5.15 14.52 -14.02
CA LEU A 165 3.81 14.22 -14.52
C LEU A 165 2.97 15.50 -14.58
N PHE A 166 2.56 15.87 -15.78
CA PHE A 166 1.81 17.08 -16.04
C PHE A 166 0.50 16.79 -16.78
N ALA A 167 -0.47 17.68 -16.61
CA ALA A 167 -1.70 17.72 -17.39
C ALA A 167 -2.01 19.18 -17.74
N SER A 168 -2.87 19.42 -18.73
CA SER A 168 -3.31 20.77 -19.05
C SER A 168 -4.12 21.38 -17.89
N PRO A 169 -4.08 22.70 -17.69
CA PRO A 169 -4.86 23.37 -16.64
C PRO A 169 -6.36 23.05 -16.74
N GLU A 170 -6.90 22.99 -17.95
CA GLU A 170 -8.31 22.67 -18.24
C GLU A 170 -8.64 21.24 -17.79
N ARG A 171 -7.75 20.28 -18.07
CA ARG A 171 -7.91 18.89 -17.64
C ARG A 171 -7.85 18.76 -16.12
N LEU A 172 -6.93 19.46 -15.49
CA LEU A 172 -6.83 19.51 -14.02
C LEU A 172 -8.07 20.10 -13.39
N GLN A 173 -8.61 21.18 -13.94
CA GLN A 173 -9.86 21.78 -13.49
C GLN A 173 -11.03 20.79 -13.53
N GLN A 174 -11.18 20.06 -14.63
CA GLN A 174 -12.22 19.04 -14.78
C GLN A 174 -12.10 17.94 -13.72
N ILE A 175 -10.90 17.37 -13.57
CA ILE A 175 -10.64 16.28 -12.61
C ILE A 175 -10.86 16.77 -11.17
N ARG A 176 -10.35 17.96 -10.81
CA ARG A 176 -10.49 18.53 -9.46
C ARG A 176 -11.97 18.87 -9.15
N THR A 177 -12.72 19.39 -10.11
CA THR A 177 -14.17 19.62 -9.98
C THR A 177 -14.93 18.33 -9.74
N SER A 178 -14.65 17.28 -10.50
CA SER A 178 -15.27 15.97 -10.31
C SER A 178 -14.96 15.38 -8.93
N ARG A 179 -13.73 15.57 -8.43
CA ARG A 179 -13.33 15.13 -7.09
C ARG A 179 -14.10 15.85 -5.98
N LEU A 180 -14.22 17.18 -6.07
CA LEU A 180 -14.99 17.97 -5.09
C LEU A 180 -16.46 17.51 -5.06
N LYS A 181 -17.06 17.25 -6.22
CA LYS A 181 -18.43 16.71 -6.30
C LYS A 181 -18.54 15.34 -5.61
N SER A 182 -17.59 14.44 -5.83
CA SER A 182 -17.60 13.10 -5.21
C SER A 182 -17.44 13.13 -3.70
N LEU A 183 -16.70 14.12 -3.17
CA LEU A 183 -16.50 14.31 -1.72
C LEU A 183 -17.62 15.11 -1.05
N ARG A 184 -18.62 15.59 -1.81
CA ARG A 184 -19.68 16.49 -1.32
C ARG A 184 -19.15 17.77 -0.65
N GLU A 185 -17.91 18.15 -1.00
CA GLU A 185 -17.30 19.37 -0.46
C GLU A 185 -17.84 20.61 -1.20
N LYS A 186 -18.08 21.68 -0.44
CA LYS A 186 -18.38 22.99 -1.02
C LYS A 186 -17.15 23.46 -1.80
N LYS A 187 -17.36 24.00 -3.00
CA LYS A 187 -16.31 24.47 -3.93
C LYS A 187 -15.26 25.30 -3.19
N LYS A 188 -14.04 24.80 -3.07
CA LYS A 188 -12.86 25.61 -2.75
C LYS A 188 -12.48 26.30 -4.05
N THR A 189 -12.81 27.57 -4.18
CA THR A 189 -12.65 28.36 -5.42
C THR A 189 -11.23 28.32 -5.95
N GLU A 190 -10.23 28.46 -5.07
CA GLU A 190 -8.80 28.44 -5.41
C GLU A 190 -8.33 27.08 -5.98
N TYR A 191 -8.87 25.97 -5.51
CA TYR A 191 -8.46 24.62 -5.93
C TYR A 191 -8.80 24.31 -7.38
N ILE A 192 -9.80 25.00 -7.95
CA ILE A 192 -10.29 24.81 -9.31
C ILE A 192 -10.15 26.07 -10.18
N ASP A 193 -9.49 27.12 -9.66
CA ASP A 193 -9.25 28.34 -10.38
C ASP A 193 -8.26 28.11 -11.51
N ILE A 194 -8.68 28.43 -12.75
CA ILE A 194 -7.91 28.15 -13.96
C ILE A 194 -6.61 28.94 -14.03
N GLU A 195 -6.60 30.18 -13.53
CA GLU A 195 -5.41 31.02 -13.55
C GLU A 195 -4.39 30.54 -12.53
N LEU A 196 -4.84 30.09 -11.35
CA LEU A 196 -3.95 29.46 -10.36
C LEU A 196 -3.40 28.13 -10.88
N LEU A 197 -4.23 27.33 -11.56
CA LEU A 197 -3.81 26.08 -12.19
C LEU A 197 -2.75 26.29 -13.27
N LYS A 198 -2.89 27.31 -14.09
CA LYS A 198 -1.86 27.70 -15.08
C LYS A 198 -0.54 28.04 -14.42
N LYS A 199 -0.56 28.86 -13.35
CA LYS A 199 0.64 29.20 -12.58
C LYS A 199 1.29 27.96 -11.95
N GLU A 200 0.48 27.09 -11.34
CA GLU A 200 0.94 25.84 -10.70
C GLU A 200 1.65 24.93 -11.72
N VAL A 201 1.06 24.71 -12.89
CA VAL A 201 1.66 23.88 -13.94
C VAL A 201 2.94 24.50 -14.51
N ILE A 202 2.95 25.82 -14.74
CA ILE A 202 4.12 26.51 -15.28
C ILE A 202 5.28 26.45 -14.28
N GLN A 203 5.04 26.71 -12.99
CA GLN A 203 6.08 26.63 -11.97
C GLN A 203 6.61 25.21 -11.78
N ALA A 204 5.72 24.21 -11.72
CA ALA A 204 6.13 22.83 -11.61
C ALA A 204 7.02 22.38 -12.79
N LYS A 205 6.72 22.82 -14.02
CA LYS A 205 7.55 22.52 -15.20
C LYS A 205 8.93 23.15 -15.18
N LYS A 206 9.12 24.24 -14.44
CA LYS A 206 10.44 24.90 -14.33
C LYS A 206 11.38 24.19 -13.37
N ILE A 207 10.84 23.40 -12.44
CA ILE A 207 11.61 22.66 -11.43
C ILE A 207 12.07 21.30 -11.97
N CYS A 208 11.32 20.72 -12.88
CA CYS A 208 11.60 19.43 -13.51
C CYS A 208 12.49 19.58 -14.74
#